data_aae1ed35a032116a899654abd61ce32d
#
_entry.id   aae1ed35a032116a899654abd61ce32d
#
_cell.length_a   1.000
_cell.length_b   1.000
_cell.length_c   1.000
_cell.angle_alpha   90.00
_cell.angle_beta   90.00
_cell.angle_gamma   90.00
#
_symmetry.space_group_name_H-M   'P 1'
#
loop_
_entity.id
_entity.type
_entity.pdbx_description
1 polymer ?
#
loop_
_entity_poly.entity_id
_entity_poly.type
_entity_poly.pdbx_seq_one_letter_code
_entity_poly.pdbx_strand_id
1 'polypeptide(L)'
;KSLPVLPLRDMLLFPAVTIPVMVAREKSRLIVDSLENKRDRHIIVVAQKDPEVEDPEMKDLFPYGTIAEVIRVLEVNDDLVTVILQGKQRVELTELTKSDPFWMGKYRLLEDVHPAEEDMEFEALTDLIKETMVKQLILQGEAPKPFVASLMKLTHKESIVNFACVYFPESMTDKVTLLMLDNIKTRAFQVQRMLNKSLAQEELKHEIHQRTKVDIDKQQKDYYLQQQIKVIKEELQGGEDLEVEELLKKAKAKKWSKEVGDIFEKEVSKLQRMSAQSPD
;
A
#
# COMPACT_ATOMS: atom_id res chain seq x y z
N LYS A 1 -13.01 21.23 -31.36
CA LYS A 1 -12.55 19.90 -31.75
C LYS A 1 -13.16 18.88 -30.81
N SER A 2 -13.40 17.66 -31.28
CA SER A 2 -13.96 16.57 -30.47
C SER A 2 -13.07 15.32 -30.64
N LEU A 3 -12.82 14.62 -29.51
CA LEU A 3 -12.05 13.37 -29.49
C LEU A 3 -12.82 12.31 -28.69
N PRO A 4 -12.55 11.02 -28.92
CA PRO A 4 -13.02 9.96 -28.04
C PRO A 4 -12.58 10.20 -26.60
N VAL A 5 -13.44 9.91 -25.64
CA VAL A 5 -13.18 10.08 -24.20
C VAL A 5 -13.09 8.70 -23.55
N LEU A 6 -11.95 8.39 -22.93
CA LEU A 6 -11.72 7.18 -22.17
C LEU A 6 -11.76 7.49 -20.67
N PRO A 7 -12.85 7.15 -19.96
CA PRO A 7 -12.92 7.29 -18.52
C PRO A 7 -12.10 6.20 -17.82
N LEU A 8 -11.19 6.62 -16.91
CA LEU A 8 -10.42 5.70 -16.06
C LEU A 8 -10.98 5.70 -14.63
N ARG A 9 -10.98 4.52 -13.99
CA ARG A 9 -11.51 4.35 -12.63
C ARG A 9 -10.52 4.82 -11.57
N ASP A 10 -9.28 4.33 -11.63
CA ASP A 10 -8.30 4.46 -10.54
C ASP A 10 -7.00 5.15 -10.97
N MET A 11 -6.98 5.71 -12.16
CA MET A 11 -5.79 6.33 -12.73
C MET A 11 -6.09 7.67 -13.37
N LEU A 12 -5.09 8.55 -13.35
CA LEU A 12 -5.10 9.80 -14.09
C LEU A 12 -3.76 9.92 -14.83
N LEU A 13 -3.83 10.24 -16.12
CA LEU A 13 -2.66 10.37 -16.96
C LEU A 13 -2.15 11.81 -16.98
N PHE A 14 -0.84 11.97 -16.93
CA PHE A 14 -0.15 13.26 -17.06
C PHE A 14 0.67 13.32 -18.37
N PRO A 15 0.98 14.54 -18.88
CA PRO A 15 1.83 14.70 -20.06
C PRO A 15 3.19 14.01 -19.90
N ALA A 16 3.74 13.52 -21.04
CA ALA A 16 5.02 12.82 -21.13
C ALA A 16 5.13 11.51 -20.33
N VAL A 17 4.07 11.04 -19.67
CA VAL A 17 4.03 9.76 -18.96
C VAL A 17 3.36 8.70 -19.84
N THR A 18 3.91 7.49 -19.80
CA THR A 18 3.36 6.34 -20.50
C THR A 18 2.84 5.33 -19.49
N ILE A 19 1.58 4.93 -19.63
CA ILE A 19 0.94 3.97 -18.73
C ILE A 19 0.26 2.84 -19.51
N PRO A 20 0.28 1.60 -18.99
CA PRO A 20 -0.60 0.53 -19.44
C PRO A 20 -1.99 0.70 -18.81
N VAL A 21 -3.04 0.60 -19.59
CA VAL A 21 -4.42 0.68 -19.13
C VAL A 21 -5.16 -0.58 -19.59
N MET A 22 -5.79 -1.27 -18.65
CA MET A 22 -6.67 -2.38 -18.94
C MET A 22 -8.05 -1.86 -19.31
N VAL A 23 -8.55 -2.28 -20.48
CA VAL A 23 -9.83 -1.88 -21.05
C VAL A 23 -10.72 -3.10 -21.13
N ALA A 24 -11.76 -3.14 -20.30
CA ALA A 24 -12.73 -4.24 -20.25
C ALA A 24 -14.15 -3.81 -20.67
N ARG A 25 -14.51 -2.51 -20.51
CA ARG A 25 -15.83 -2.01 -20.86
C ARG A 25 -16.03 -2.01 -22.38
N GLU A 26 -17.20 -2.42 -22.83
CA GLU A 26 -17.55 -2.48 -24.25
C GLU A 26 -17.33 -1.13 -24.96
N LYS A 27 -17.88 -0.03 -24.42
CA LYS A 27 -17.69 1.34 -24.97
C LYS A 27 -16.22 1.74 -25.08
N SER A 28 -15.42 1.37 -24.09
CA SER A 28 -13.97 1.68 -24.09
C SER A 28 -13.22 0.83 -25.11
N ARG A 29 -13.61 -0.43 -25.32
CA ARG A 29 -13.06 -1.29 -26.38
C ARG A 29 -13.40 -0.75 -27.77
N LEU A 30 -14.64 -0.33 -28.00
CA LEU A 30 -15.04 0.29 -29.26
C LEU A 30 -14.24 1.56 -29.60
N ILE A 31 -13.79 2.32 -28.58
CA ILE A 31 -12.83 3.43 -28.80
C ILE A 31 -11.54 2.89 -29.38
N VAL A 32 -10.95 1.87 -28.74
CA VAL A 32 -9.66 1.28 -29.17
C VAL A 32 -9.77 0.73 -30.59
N ASP A 33 -10.80 -0.07 -30.87
CA ASP A 33 -11.05 -0.66 -32.20
C ASP A 33 -11.21 0.43 -33.25
N SER A 34 -11.90 1.53 -32.92
CA SER A 34 -12.10 2.67 -33.85
C SER A 34 -10.81 3.37 -34.24
N LEU A 35 -9.73 3.19 -33.45
CA LEU A 35 -8.42 3.83 -33.66
C LEU A 35 -7.39 2.93 -34.30
N GLU A 36 -7.62 1.62 -34.38
CA GLU A 36 -6.62 0.63 -34.80
C GLU A 36 -6.06 0.93 -36.18
N ASN A 37 -6.93 1.35 -37.14
CA ASN A 37 -6.54 1.66 -38.50
C ASN A 37 -6.44 3.16 -38.82
N LYS A 38 -6.45 4.04 -37.77
CA LYS A 38 -6.32 5.48 -37.97
C LYS A 38 -4.87 5.93 -37.83
N ARG A 39 -4.50 6.97 -38.61
CA ARG A 39 -3.21 7.67 -38.41
C ARG A 39 -3.21 8.52 -37.15
N ASP A 40 -4.35 9.11 -36.81
CA ASP A 40 -4.55 9.92 -35.61
C ASP A 40 -5.17 9.04 -34.52
N ARG A 41 -4.36 8.67 -33.53
CA ARG A 41 -4.74 7.77 -32.43
C ARG A 41 -4.85 8.53 -31.10
N HIS A 42 -5.36 9.76 -31.14
CA HIS A 42 -5.53 10.57 -29.95
C HIS A 42 -6.90 10.35 -29.31
N ILE A 43 -6.88 10.29 -27.99
CA ILE A 43 -8.07 10.20 -27.12
C ILE A 43 -7.93 11.18 -25.97
N ILE A 44 -9.03 11.54 -25.34
CA ILE A 44 -9.03 12.24 -24.06
C ILE A 44 -9.14 11.21 -22.94
N VAL A 45 -8.23 11.27 -21.99
CA VAL A 45 -8.25 10.42 -20.80
C VAL A 45 -8.65 11.29 -19.61
N VAL A 46 -9.71 10.89 -18.91
CA VAL A 46 -10.22 11.57 -17.70
C VAL A 46 -10.46 10.54 -16.60
N ALA A 47 -10.40 10.97 -15.34
CA ALA A 47 -10.74 10.12 -14.21
C ALA A 47 -12.22 10.19 -13.88
N GLN A 48 -12.80 9.08 -13.41
CA GLN A 48 -14.11 9.05 -12.80
C GLN A 48 -14.03 9.52 -11.36
N LYS A 49 -15.10 10.16 -10.87
CA LYS A 49 -15.25 10.53 -9.45
C LYS A 49 -15.58 9.32 -8.59
N ASP A 50 -16.45 8.45 -9.12
CA ASP A 50 -16.84 7.19 -8.51
C ASP A 50 -16.47 6.03 -9.44
N PRO A 51 -15.54 5.15 -9.06
CA PRO A 51 -15.11 4.02 -9.89
C PRO A 51 -16.21 2.97 -10.12
N GLU A 52 -17.26 2.93 -9.28
CA GLU A 52 -18.34 1.94 -9.40
C GLU A 52 -19.33 2.26 -10.52
N VAL A 53 -19.34 3.48 -11.02
CA VAL A 53 -20.24 3.87 -12.12
C VAL A 53 -19.80 3.22 -13.42
N GLU A 54 -20.65 2.33 -13.96
CA GLU A 54 -20.37 1.60 -15.20
C GLU A 54 -20.47 2.47 -16.48
N ASP A 55 -21.49 3.32 -16.58
CA ASP A 55 -21.73 4.22 -17.72
C ASP A 55 -21.71 5.69 -17.25
N PRO A 56 -20.51 6.30 -17.09
CA PRO A 56 -20.38 7.63 -16.51
C PRO A 56 -20.91 8.72 -17.45
N GLU A 57 -21.66 9.64 -16.86
CA GLU A 57 -22.05 10.91 -17.47
C GLU A 57 -21.04 12.02 -17.15
N MET A 58 -21.18 13.19 -17.75
CA MET A 58 -20.27 14.34 -17.50
C MET A 58 -20.14 14.70 -16.02
N LYS A 59 -21.21 14.57 -15.23
CA LYS A 59 -21.21 14.83 -13.78
C LYS A 59 -20.34 13.86 -12.97
N ASP A 60 -20.17 12.64 -13.50
CA ASP A 60 -19.42 11.54 -12.87
C ASP A 60 -17.93 11.58 -13.21
N LEU A 61 -17.52 12.50 -14.10
CA LEU A 61 -16.15 12.68 -14.54
C LEU A 61 -15.53 13.91 -13.88
N PHE A 62 -14.22 13.84 -13.64
CA PHE A 62 -13.44 15.04 -13.41
C PHE A 62 -13.27 15.77 -14.75
N PRO A 63 -13.42 17.12 -14.76
CA PRO A 63 -13.35 17.87 -16.01
C PRO A 63 -11.94 18.01 -16.57
N TYR A 64 -10.91 17.78 -15.75
CA TYR A 64 -9.51 17.88 -16.15
C TYR A 64 -8.97 16.53 -16.51
N GLY A 65 -8.31 16.46 -17.66
CA GLY A 65 -7.71 15.24 -18.18
C GLY A 65 -6.51 15.52 -19.07
N THR A 66 -6.13 14.51 -19.84
CA THR A 66 -4.97 14.57 -20.72
C THR A 66 -5.31 13.98 -22.08
N ILE A 67 -4.92 14.66 -23.16
CA ILE A 67 -4.87 14.02 -24.48
C ILE A 67 -3.78 12.97 -24.45
N ALA A 68 -4.12 11.76 -24.81
CA ALA A 68 -3.21 10.64 -24.91
C ALA A 68 -3.16 10.11 -26.34
N GLU A 69 -1.98 9.65 -26.73
CA GLU A 69 -1.75 8.87 -27.93
C GLU A 69 -1.77 7.38 -27.59
N VAL A 70 -2.53 6.60 -28.32
CA VAL A 70 -2.52 5.14 -28.23
C VAL A 70 -1.29 4.61 -28.96
N ILE A 71 -0.25 4.25 -28.19
CA ILE A 71 1.02 3.77 -28.74
C ILE A 71 0.90 2.33 -29.21
N ARG A 72 0.28 1.48 -28.40
CA ARG A 72 0.16 0.05 -28.66
C ARG A 72 -1.09 -0.54 -28.02
N VAL A 73 -1.67 -1.48 -28.70
CA VAL A 73 -2.79 -2.33 -28.22
C VAL A 73 -2.24 -3.74 -28.06
N LEU A 74 -2.47 -4.34 -26.90
CA LEU A 74 -2.08 -5.72 -26.58
C LEU A 74 -3.34 -6.47 -26.17
N GLU A 75 -3.77 -7.40 -26.98
CA GLU A 75 -4.87 -8.29 -26.63
C GLU A 75 -4.40 -9.29 -25.59
N VAL A 76 -5.15 -9.39 -24.48
CA VAL A 76 -4.88 -10.35 -23.40
C VAL A 76 -5.78 -11.57 -23.56
N ASN A 77 -7.06 -11.34 -23.86
CA ASN A 77 -8.08 -12.34 -24.21
C ASN A 77 -9.26 -11.63 -24.90
N ASP A 78 -10.30 -12.40 -25.27
CA ASP A 78 -11.48 -11.88 -25.99
C ASP A 78 -12.22 -10.74 -25.26
N ASP A 79 -12.08 -10.64 -23.92
CA ASP A 79 -12.80 -9.67 -23.09
C ASP A 79 -11.91 -8.56 -22.52
N LEU A 80 -10.58 -8.71 -22.57
CA LEU A 80 -9.64 -7.79 -21.93
C LEU A 80 -8.53 -7.38 -22.88
N VAL A 81 -8.41 -6.07 -23.08
CA VAL A 81 -7.37 -5.45 -23.90
C VAL A 81 -6.51 -4.53 -23.03
N THR A 82 -5.20 -4.64 -23.15
CA THR A 82 -4.27 -3.68 -22.53
C THR A 82 -3.82 -2.67 -23.58
N VAL A 83 -4.00 -1.40 -23.26
CA VAL A 83 -3.64 -0.28 -24.14
C VAL A 83 -2.50 0.50 -23.51
N ILE A 84 -1.44 0.72 -24.29
CA ILE A 84 -0.33 1.58 -23.86
C ILE A 84 -0.63 3.01 -24.31
N LEU A 85 -0.85 3.89 -23.33
CA LEU A 85 -1.18 5.30 -23.54
C LEU A 85 -0.01 6.19 -23.18
N GLN A 86 0.31 7.15 -24.03
CA GLN A 86 1.27 8.21 -23.75
C GLN A 86 0.55 9.55 -23.64
N GLY A 87 0.66 10.21 -22.48
CA GLY A 87 0.12 11.55 -22.26
C GLY A 87 0.84 12.59 -23.14
N LYS A 88 0.08 13.49 -23.74
CA LYS A 88 0.60 14.57 -24.58
C LYS A 88 0.38 15.94 -23.98
N GLN A 89 -0.86 16.32 -23.73
CA GLN A 89 -1.22 17.66 -23.29
C GLN A 89 -2.43 17.64 -22.36
N ARG A 90 -2.42 18.51 -21.36
CA ARG A 90 -3.53 18.70 -20.45
C ARG A 90 -4.72 19.32 -21.16
N VAL A 91 -5.92 18.90 -20.77
CA VAL A 91 -7.17 19.44 -21.33
C VAL A 91 -8.22 19.60 -20.23
N GLU A 92 -9.16 20.49 -20.50
CA GLU A 92 -10.43 20.56 -19.80
C GLU A 92 -11.51 20.00 -20.72
N LEU A 93 -12.17 18.94 -20.28
CA LEU A 93 -13.36 18.37 -20.93
C LEU A 93 -14.55 19.31 -20.66
N THR A 94 -15.11 19.90 -21.70
CA THR A 94 -16.18 20.91 -21.55
C THR A 94 -17.58 20.32 -21.75
N GLU A 95 -17.68 19.27 -22.57
CA GLU A 95 -18.97 18.66 -22.91
C GLU A 95 -18.79 17.23 -23.42
N LEU A 96 -19.64 16.30 -23.02
CA LEU A 96 -19.82 15.01 -23.70
C LEU A 96 -20.87 15.18 -24.79
N THR A 97 -20.47 15.01 -26.06
CA THR A 97 -21.32 15.23 -27.23
C THR A 97 -22.05 14.00 -27.69
N LYS A 98 -21.50 12.81 -27.41
CA LYS A 98 -22.08 11.50 -27.70
C LYS A 98 -21.72 10.51 -26.62
N SER A 99 -22.59 9.55 -26.38
CA SER A 99 -22.38 8.41 -25.48
C SER A 99 -22.53 7.05 -26.18
N ASP A 100 -22.94 7.05 -27.45
CA ASP A 100 -23.14 5.84 -28.26
C ASP A 100 -22.50 6.03 -29.65
N PRO A 101 -21.72 5.07 -30.20
CA PRO A 101 -21.33 3.80 -29.58
C PRO A 101 -20.31 3.94 -28.44
N PHE A 102 -19.65 5.10 -28.32
CA PHE A 102 -18.70 5.43 -27.25
C PHE A 102 -18.70 6.93 -26.97
N TRP A 103 -18.09 7.32 -25.88
CA TRP A 103 -18.05 8.73 -25.45
C TRP A 103 -17.19 9.57 -26.39
N MET A 104 -17.77 10.69 -26.86
CA MET A 104 -17.07 11.75 -27.58
C MET A 104 -17.20 13.04 -26.79
N GLY A 105 -16.11 13.80 -26.67
CA GLY A 105 -16.10 15.03 -25.88
C GLY A 105 -15.47 16.21 -26.60
N LYS A 106 -16.02 17.42 -26.32
CA LYS A 106 -15.37 18.69 -26.64
C LYS A 106 -14.42 19.06 -25.52
N TYR A 107 -13.33 19.71 -25.86
CA TYR A 107 -12.28 20.05 -24.92
C TYR A 107 -11.64 21.40 -25.22
N ARG A 108 -11.02 21.97 -24.18
CA ARG A 108 -10.13 23.12 -24.23
C ARG A 108 -8.72 22.65 -23.90
N LEU A 109 -7.75 23.06 -24.69
CA LEU A 109 -6.33 22.80 -24.41
C LEU A 109 -5.91 23.69 -23.22
N LEU A 110 -5.09 23.11 -22.35
CA LEU A 110 -4.44 23.79 -21.24
C LEU A 110 -2.95 23.84 -21.51
N GLU A 111 -2.38 25.04 -21.48
CA GLU A 111 -0.95 25.23 -21.68
C GLU A 111 -0.21 25.06 -20.35
N ASP A 112 0.98 24.49 -20.42
CA ASP A 112 1.90 24.41 -19.30
C ASP A 112 2.85 25.61 -19.30
N VAL A 113 3.13 26.13 -18.12
CA VAL A 113 4.19 27.12 -17.90
C VAL A 113 5.45 26.36 -17.51
N HIS A 114 6.39 26.32 -18.44
CA HIS A 114 7.64 25.60 -18.29
C HIS A 114 8.65 26.40 -17.47
N PRO A 115 9.49 25.75 -16.63
CA PRO A 115 10.60 26.41 -15.98
C PRO A 115 11.65 26.88 -17.00
N ALA A 116 12.50 27.83 -16.62
CA ALA A 116 13.64 28.27 -17.47
C ALA A 116 14.61 27.10 -17.72
N GLU A 117 15.32 27.11 -18.84
CA GLU A 117 16.26 26.04 -19.23
C GLU A 117 17.33 25.76 -18.17
N GLU A 118 17.81 26.82 -17.48
CA GLU A 118 18.83 26.73 -16.42
C GLU A 118 18.28 27.04 -15.02
N ASP A 119 17.05 26.60 -14.72
CA ASP A 119 16.47 26.76 -13.39
C ASP A 119 17.05 25.72 -12.40
N MET A 120 18.14 26.15 -11.72
CA MET A 120 18.83 25.31 -10.72
C MET A 120 17.94 24.85 -9.57
N GLU A 121 16.95 25.66 -9.16
CA GLU A 121 16.02 25.29 -8.11
C GLU A 121 15.08 24.17 -8.59
N PHE A 122 14.59 24.27 -9.82
CA PHE A 122 13.77 23.20 -10.42
C PHE A 122 14.57 21.91 -10.60
N GLU A 123 15.85 22.01 -10.97
CA GLU A 123 16.75 20.87 -11.07
C GLU A 123 16.91 20.15 -9.73
N ALA A 124 17.30 20.89 -8.70
CA ALA A 124 17.45 20.35 -7.35
C ALA A 124 16.14 19.75 -6.82
N LEU A 125 15.00 20.39 -7.12
CA LEU A 125 13.68 19.90 -6.72
C LEU A 125 13.32 18.58 -7.41
N THR A 126 13.62 18.43 -8.70
CA THR A 126 13.35 17.18 -9.42
C THR A 126 14.23 16.03 -8.97
N ASP A 127 15.49 16.29 -8.62
CA ASP A 127 16.39 15.31 -8.03
C ASP A 127 15.86 14.85 -6.65
N LEU A 128 15.43 15.79 -5.82
CA LEU A 128 14.81 15.49 -4.51
C LEU A 128 13.52 14.66 -4.65
N ILE A 129 12.66 15.00 -5.63
CA ILE A 129 11.45 14.20 -5.94
C ILE A 129 11.85 12.77 -6.27
N LYS A 130 12.84 12.57 -7.14
CA LYS A 130 13.31 11.25 -7.55
C LYS A 130 13.88 10.44 -6.38
N GLU A 131 14.69 11.06 -5.53
CA GLU A 131 15.22 10.43 -4.31
C GLU A 131 14.09 10.02 -3.33
N THR A 132 13.12 10.91 -3.13
CA THR A 132 11.99 10.65 -2.22
C THR A 132 11.13 9.50 -2.71
N MET A 133 10.85 9.44 -4.03
CA MET A 133 10.14 8.32 -4.65
C MET A 133 10.87 6.99 -4.42
N VAL A 134 12.19 6.96 -4.65
CA VAL A 134 13.00 5.75 -4.44
C VAL A 134 12.97 5.31 -2.98
N LYS A 135 13.12 6.24 -2.03
CA LYS A 135 13.03 5.93 -0.59
C LYS A 135 11.69 5.33 -0.22
N GLN A 136 10.59 5.91 -0.70
CA GLN A 136 9.24 5.41 -0.44
C GLN A 136 9.06 3.98 -0.99
N LEU A 137 9.51 3.71 -2.22
CA LEU A 137 9.44 2.37 -2.82
C LEU A 137 10.26 1.32 -2.06
N ILE A 138 11.42 1.71 -1.52
CA ILE A 138 12.26 0.82 -0.70
C ILE A 138 11.55 0.48 0.62
N LEU A 139 10.93 1.46 1.28
CA LEU A 139 10.21 1.24 2.53
C LEU A 139 8.98 0.35 2.37
N GLN A 140 8.24 0.51 1.28
CA GLN A 140 7.08 -0.33 0.96
C GLN A 140 7.48 -1.77 0.61
N GLY A 141 8.71 -2.00 0.15
CA GLY A 141 9.25 -3.34 -0.13
C GLY A 141 8.60 -4.09 -1.31
N GLU A 142 7.58 -3.52 -1.93
CA GLU A 142 6.72 -4.20 -2.92
C GLU A 142 6.93 -3.73 -4.36
N ALA A 143 7.78 -2.73 -4.60
CA ALA A 143 7.93 -2.17 -5.92
C ALA A 143 8.56 -3.18 -6.91
N PRO A 144 7.91 -3.48 -8.04
CA PRO A 144 8.48 -4.32 -9.05
C PRO A 144 9.82 -3.76 -9.55
N LYS A 145 10.86 -4.58 -9.63
CA LYS A 145 12.18 -4.16 -10.13
C LYS A 145 12.15 -3.40 -11.45
N PRO A 146 11.30 -3.79 -12.45
CA PRO A 146 11.15 -3.05 -13.70
C PRO A 146 10.62 -1.61 -13.51
N PHE A 147 9.75 -1.38 -12.53
CA PHE A 147 9.20 -0.06 -12.22
C PHE A 147 10.30 0.87 -11.66
N VAL A 148 11.06 0.39 -10.68
CA VAL A 148 12.20 1.12 -10.12
C VAL A 148 13.24 1.42 -11.20
N ALA A 149 13.55 0.45 -12.08
CA ALA A 149 14.46 0.65 -13.19
C ALA A 149 13.97 1.70 -14.19
N SER A 150 12.67 1.77 -14.44
CA SER A 150 12.06 2.80 -15.29
C SER A 150 12.17 4.18 -14.66
N LEU A 151 11.90 4.30 -13.36
CA LEU A 151 12.07 5.54 -12.61
C LEU A 151 13.52 6.04 -12.64
N MET A 152 14.49 5.14 -12.45
CA MET A 152 15.91 5.50 -12.48
C MET A 152 16.39 5.98 -13.85
N LYS A 153 15.78 5.49 -14.93
CA LYS A 153 16.08 5.90 -16.31
C LYS A 153 15.48 7.25 -16.72
N LEU A 154 14.54 7.78 -15.96
CA LEU A 154 13.98 9.10 -16.24
C LEU A 154 15.06 10.18 -16.05
N THR A 155 15.34 10.91 -17.13
CA THR A 155 16.32 12.01 -17.15
C THR A 155 15.66 13.36 -17.41
N HIS A 156 14.52 13.38 -18.11
CA HIS A 156 13.79 14.60 -18.40
C HIS A 156 13.04 15.08 -17.15
N LYS A 157 13.38 16.28 -16.66
CA LYS A 157 12.92 16.82 -15.38
C LYS A 157 11.39 16.89 -15.24
N GLU A 158 10.71 17.41 -16.26
CA GLU A 158 9.24 17.50 -16.25
C GLU A 158 8.57 16.13 -16.26
N SER A 159 9.17 15.14 -16.94
CA SER A 159 8.70 13.77 -16.93
C SER A 159 8.81 13.14 -15.54
N ILE A 160 9.84 13.49 -14.76
CA ILE A 160 9.98 13.05 -13.36
C ILE A 160 8.84 13.61 -12.52
N VAL A 161 8.54 14.90 -12.64
CA VAL A 161 7.43 15.54 -11.92
C VAL A 161 6.08 14.89 -12.26
N ASN A 162 5.80 14.76 -13.56
CA ASN A 162 4.54 14.19 -14.02
C ASN A 162 4.42 12.69 -13.67
N PHE A 163 5.52 11.94 -13.69
CA PHE A 163 5.55 10.56 -13.22
C PHE A 163 5.21 10.47 -11.74
N ALA A 164 5.79 11.34 -10.91
CA ALA A 164 5.45 11.42 -9.50
C ALA A 164 3.96 11.70 -9.29
N CYS A 165 3.36 12.62 -10.07
CA CYS A 165 1.94 12.95 -9.99
C CYS A 165 1.01 11.78 -10.36
N VAL A 166 1.44 10.87 -11.24
CA VAL A 166 0.64 9.69 -11.61
C VAL A 166 0.61 8.65 -10.49
N TYR A 167 1.77 8.33 -9.92
CA TYR A 167 1.94 7.11 -9.13
C TYR A 167 1.91 7.31 -7.61
N PHE A 168 2.22 8.49 -7.11
CA PHE A 168 2.46 8.69 -5.68
C PHE A 168 1.33 9.36 -4.86
N PRO A 169 0.50 10.27 -5.38
CA PRO A 169 -0.64 10.77 -4.62
C PRO A 169 -1.68 9.66 -4.37
N GLU A 170 -2.15 9.55 -3.14
CA GLU A 170 -3.07 8.48 -2.73
C GLU A 170 -4.50 8.72 -3.26
N SER A 171 -4.95 9.98 -3.28
CA SER A 171 -6.32 10.30 -3.70
C SER A 171 -6.39 10.78 -5.14
N MET A 172 -7.50 10.45 -5.82
CA MET A 172 -7.78 10.96 -7.17
C MET A 172 -7.94 12.48 -7.16
N THR A 173 -8.50 13.05 -6.09
CA THR A 173 -8.66 14.50 -5.93
C THR A 173 -7.32 15.21 -5.90
N ASP A 174 -6.31 14.64 -5.21
CA ASP A 174 -4.96 15.20 -5.19
C ASP A 174 -4.32 15.16 -6.58
N LYS A 175 -4.47 14.05 -7.30
CA LYS A 175 -3.99 13.92 -8.69
C LYS A 175 -4.62 14.95 -9.62
N VAL A 176 -5.92 15.15 -9.52
CA VAL A 176 -6.64 16.17 -10.32
C VAL A 176 -6.18 17.58 -9.95
N THR A 177 -6.00 17.86 -8.66
CA THR A 177 -5.49 19.16 -8.19
C THR A 177 -4.09 19.44 -8.78
N LEU A 178 -3.21 18.45 -8.81
CA LEU A 178 -1.90 18.57 -9.45
C LEU A 178 -2.01 18.80 -10.97
N LEU A 179 -2.94 18.09 -11.64
CA LEU A 179 -3.16 18.25 -13.07
C LEU A 179 -3.71 19.65 -13.43
N MET A 180 -4.46 20.28 -12.53
CA MET A 180 -4.97 21.65 -12.72
C MET A 180 -3.88 22.73 -12.70
N LEU A 181 -2.75 22.47 -12.02
CA LEU A 181 -1.64 23.43 -11.96
C LEU A 181 -0.99 23.56 -13.33
N ASP A 182 -1.02 24.76 -13.88
CA ASP A 182 -0.38 25.09 -15.16
C ASP A 182 1.13 25.23 -15.04
N ASN A 183 1.64 25.78 -13.95
CA ASN A 183 3.07 25.97 -13.71
C ASN A 183 3.70 24.66 -13.20
N ILE A 184 4.61 24.09 -14.00
CA ILE A 184 5.26 22.80 -13.72
C ILE A 184 6.12 22.86 -12.45
N LYS A 185 6.77 23.99 -12.17
CA LYS A 185 7.57 24.17 -10.96
C LYS A 185 6.69 24.19 -9.71
N THR A 186 5.53 24.85 -9.78
CA THR A 186 4.53 24.84 -8.69
C THR A 186 3.99 23.41 -8.49
N ARG A 187 3.71 22.69 -9.57
CA ARG A 187 3.31 21.27 -9.54
C ARG A 187 4.36 20.42 -8.86
N ALA A 188 5.65 20.63 -9.17
CA ALA A 188 6.77 19.93 -8.55
C ALA A 188 6.86 20.18 -7.03
N PHE A 189 6.68 21.41 -6.57
CA PHE A 189 6.63 21.71 -5.13
C PHE A 189 5.48 21.02 -4.43
N GLN A 190 4.29 21.01 -5.05
CA GLN A 190 3.12 20.38 -4.46
C GLN A 190 3.26 18.86 -4.37
N VAL A 191 3.74 18.21 -5.45
CA VAL A 191 3.95 16.75 -5.40
C VAL A 191 5.05 16.37 -4.43
N GLN A 192 6.14 17.16 -4.32
CA GLN A 192 7.18 16.92 -3.32
C GLN A 192 6.67 17.04 -1.89
N ARG A 193 5.79 18.00 -1.62
CA ARG A 193 5.14 18.12 -0.31
C ARG A 193 4.27 16.89 0.02
N MET A 194 3.54 16.38 -0.96
CA MET A 194 2.72 15.16 -0.80
C MET A 194 3.60 13.93 -0.58
N LEU A 195 4.68 13.79 -1.35
CA LEU A 195 5.67 12.72 -1.20
C LEU A 195 6.30 12.72 0.20
N ASN A 196 6.73 13.87 0.69
CA ASN A 196 7.33 13.98 2.02
C ASN A 196 6.34 13.60 3.12
N LYS A 197 5.07 14.00 2.99
CA LYS A 197 4.02 13.62 3.94
C LYS A 197 3.79 12.10 3.94
N SER A 198 3.65 11.51 2.76
CA SER A 198 3.45 10.07 2.59
C SER A 198 4.66 9.27 3.11
N LEU A 199 5.89 9.72 2.79
CA LEU A 199 7.11 9.09 3.28
C LEU A 199 7.18 9.10 4.82
N ALA A 200 6.91 10.24 5.46
CA ALA A 200 6.90 10.34 6.91
C ALA A 200 5.84 9.42 7.56
N GLN A 201 4.69 9.25 6.93
CA GLN A 201 3.65 8.32 7.38
C GLN A 201 4.12 6.86 7.26
N GLU A 202 4.76 6.48 6.16
CA GLU A 202 5.29 5.13 5.96
C GLU A 202 6.45 4.82 6.93
N GLU A 203 7.36 5.77 7.16
CA GLU A 203 8.42 5.65 8.16
C GLU A 203 7.84 5.41 9.56
N LEU A 204 6.82 6.17 9.95
CA LEU A 204 6.15 5.99 11.24
C LEU A 204 5.44 4.64 11.35
N LYS A 205 4.74 4.20 10.32
CA LYS A 205 4.12 2.87 10.27
C LYS A 205 5.17 1.76 10.42
N HIS A 206 6.29 1.89 9.69
CA HIS A 206 7.39 0.93 9.78
C HIS A 206 7.98 0.86 11.19
N GLU A 207 8.20 2.01 11.84
CA GLU A 207 8.68 2.07 13.23
C GLU A 207 7.69 1.41 14.21
N ILE A 208 6.40 1.70 14.09
CA ILE A 208 5.36 1.06 14.91
C ILE A 208 5.36 -0.46 14.72
N HIS A 209 5.42 -0.94 13.47
CA HIS A 209 5.47 -2.37 13.19
C HIS A 209 6.71 -3.05 13.79
N GLN A 210 7.88 -2.42 13.71
CA GLN A 210 9.10 -2.95 14.33
C GLN A 210 8.98 -3.04 15.86
N ARG A 211 8.48 -2.00 16.51
CA ARG A 211 8.25 -2.01 17.98
C ARG A 211 7.25 -3.10 18.38
N THR A 212 6.13 -3.19 17.69
CA THR A 212 5.10 -4.20 17.97
C THR A 212 5.64 -5.62 17.79
N LYS A 213 6.45 -5.86 16.76
CA LYS A 213 7.08 -7.17 16.54
C LYS A 213 8.01 -7.55 17.69
N VAL A 214 8.85 -6.62 18.15
CA VAL A 214 9.74 -6.86 19.29
C VAL A 214 8.94 -7.16 20.57
N ASP A 215 7.86 -6.45 20.82
CA ASP A 215 7.00 -6.68 22.01
C ASP A 215 6.29 -8.05 21.94
N ILE A 216 5.80 -8.45 20.75
CA ILE A 216 5.17 -9.77 20.55
C ILE A 216 6.21 -10.88 20.76
N ASP A 217 7.40 -10.77 20.17
CA ASP A 217 8.47 -11.75 20.32
C ASP A 217 8.87 -11.91 21.78
N LYS A 218 8.94 -10.81 22.53
CA LYS A 218 9.22 -10.82 23.97
C LYS A 218 8.12 -11.53 24.75
N GLN A 219 6.84 -11.19 24.50
CA GLN A 219 5.70 -11.83 25.17
C GLN A 219 5.64 -13.33 24.89
N GLN A 220 5.89 -13.76 23.65
CA GLN A 220 5.94 -15.17 23.29
C GLN A 220 7.05 -15.92 24.03
N LYS A 221 8.24 -15.29 24.14
CA LYS A 221 9.36 -15.87 24.88
C LYS A 221 9.04 -15.99 26.38
N ASP A 222 8.48 -14.95 26.97
CA ASP A 222 8.08 -14.96 28.38
C ASP A 222 7.00 -16.00 28.67
N TYR A 223 6.00 -16.14 27.78
CA TYR A 223 5.00 -17.19 27.88
C TYR A 223 5.62 -18.59 27.80
N TYR A 224 6.53 -18.82 26.84
CA TYR A 224 7.20 -20.10 26.70
C TYR A 224 8.04 -20.45 27.95
N LEU A 225 8.79 -19.50 28.50
CA LEU A 225 9.55 -19.68 29.74
C LEU A 225 8.64 -19.99 30.95
N GLN A 226 7.49 -19.30 31.06
CA GLN A 226 6.50 -19.61 32.11
C GLN A 226 5.94 -21.02 31.99
N GLN A 227 5.65 -21.50 30.77
CA GLN A 227 5.21 -22.86 30.52
C GLN A 227 6.27 -23.89 30.91
N GLN A 228 7.54 -23.65 30.56
CA GLN A 228 8.65 -24.52 30.98
C GLN A 228 8.78 -24.58 32.51
N ILE A 229 8.72 -23.43 33.18
CA ILE A 229 8.75 -23.39 34.66
C ILE A 229 7.58 -24.17 35.24
N LYS A 230 6.39 -24.08 34.66
CA LYS A 230 5.21 -24.83 35.11
C LYS A 230 5.43 -26.33 34.99
N VAL A 231 5.89 -26.81 33.82
CA VAL A 231 6.18 -28.24 33.59
C VAL A 231 7.24 -28.75 34.55
N ILE A 232 8.34 -28.02 34.74
CA ILE A 232 9.40 -28.39 35.69
C ILE A 232 8.88 -28.48 37.11
N LYS A 233 8.02 -27.53 37.53
CA LYS A 233 7.39 -27.57 38.87
C LYS A 233 6.45 -28.77 39.02
N GLU A 234 5.67 -29.11 37.99
CA GLU A 234 4.80 -30.27 37.99
C GLU A 234 5.59 -31.57 38.07
N GLU A 235 6.72 -31.69 37.35
CA GLU A 235 7.62 -32.84 37.41
C GLU A 235 8.29 -33.00 38.79
N LEU A 236 8.74 -31.89 39.39
CA LEU A 236 9.34 -31.89 40.73
C LEU A 236 8.30 -32.19 41.82
N GLN A 237 7.11 -31.64 41.72
CA GLN A 237 6.01 -31.94 42.69
C GLN A 237 5.49 -33.35 42.54
N GLY A 238 5.43 -33.91 41.33
CA GLY A 238 5.00 -35.31 41.13
C GLY A 238 5.92 -36.36 41.80
N GLY A 239 7.20 -36.03 42.00
CA GLY A 239 8.12 -36.88 42.75
C GLY A 239 7.94 -36.79 44.29
N GLU A 240 7.71 -35.59 44.80
CA GLU A 240 7.53 -35.33 46.25
C GLU A 240 6.20 -35.78 46.77
N ASP A 241 5.11 -35.63 45.99
CA ASP A 241 3.78 -36.10 46.36
C ASP A 241 3.69 -37.66 46.46
N LEU A 242 4.45 -38.39 45.65
CA LEU A 242 4.55 -39.82 45.67
C LEU A 242 5.24 -40.30 46.96
N GLU A 243 6.28 -39.67 47.44
CA GLU A 243 6.98 -40.01 48.67
C GLU A 243 6.11 -39.73 49.91
N VAL A 244 5.40 -38.61 49.93
CA VAL A 244 4.45 -38.26 51.00
C VAL A 244 3.26 -39.23 51.03
N GLU A 245 2.69 -39.59 49.85
CA GLU A 245 1.66 -40.60 49.76
C GLU A 245 2.10 -41.99 50.25
N GLU A 246 3.33 -42.41 49.95
CA GLU A 246 3.90 -43.67 50.46
C GLU A 246 4.09 -43.62 51.98
N LEU A 247 4.57 -42.52 52.54
CA LEU A 247 4.67 -42.29 53.97
C LEU A 247 3.34 -42.37 54.69
N LEU A 248 2.30 -41.73 54.12
CA LEU A 248 0.92 -41.77 54.63
C LEU A 248 0.31 -43.18 54.57
N LYS A 249 0.58 -43.94 53.47
CA LYS A 249 0.14 -45.35 53.35
C LYS A 249 0.83 -46.23 54.37
N LYS A 250 2.14 -46.10 54.60
CA LYS A 250 2.90 -46.81 55.60
C LYS A 250 2.48 -46.46 57.03
N ALA A 251 2.08 -45.22 57.28
CA ALA A 251 1.54 -44.77 58.55
C ALA A 251 0.16 -45.38 58.87
N LYS A 252 -0.74 -45.44 57.92
CA LYS A 252 -2.06 -46.09 58.05
C LYS A 252 -1.98 -47.62 58.33
N ALA A 253 -0.93 -48.26 57.91
CA ALA A 253 -0.71 -49.70 58.14
C ALA A 253 -0.15 -49.99 59.57
N LYS A 254 0.29 -48.96 60.31
CA LYS A 254 0.82 -49.12 61.68
C LYS A 254 -0.23 -48.67 62.70
N LYS A 255 -0.48 -49.48 63.73
CA LYS A 255 -1.35 -49.12 64.87
C LYS A 255 -0.58 -48.27 65.86
N TRP A 256 -0.56 -46.92 65.66
CA TRP A 256 0.05 -45.98 66.61
C TRP A 256 -0.91 -45.52 67.69
N SER A 257 -0.33 -45.09 68.85
CA SER A 257 -1.12 -44.38 69.85
C SER A 257 -1.53 -43.01 69.29
N LYS A 258 -2.61 -42.41 69.84
CA LYS A 258 -3.17 -41.15 69.35
C LYS A 258 -2.13 -40.01 69.35
N GLU A 259 -1.29 -39.97 70.40
CA GLU A 259 -0.22 -38.96 70.55
C GLU A 259 0.86 -39.05 69.45
N VAL A 260 1.23 -40.28 69.03
CA VAL A 260 2.23 -40.50 67.97
C VAL A 260 1.66 -40.18 66.62
N GLY A 261 0.33 -40.44 66.39
CA GLY A 261 -0.39 -40.07 65.20
C GLY A 261 -0.44 -38.54 64.95
N ASP A 262 -0.76 -37.79 66.04
CA ASP A 262 -0.84 -36.33 65.96
C ASP A 262 0.54 -35.67 65.70
N ILE A 263 1.62 -36.26 66.20
CA ILE A 263 2.98 -35.79 65.94
C ILE A 263 3.37 -36.08 64.48
N PHE A 264 3.03 -37.29 63.98
CA PHE A 264 3.31 -37.65 62.60
C PHE A 264 2.59 -36.73 61.61
N GLU A 265 1.27 -36.45 61.80
CA GLU A 265 0.52 -35.54 60.96
C GLU A 265 1.11 -34.11 60.94
N LYS A 266 1.59 -33.65 62.08
CA LYS A 266 2.28 -32.34 62.18
C LYS A 266 3.60 -32.33 61.39
N GLU A 267 4.39 -33.39 61.46
CA GLU A 267 5.66 -33.45 60.75
C GLU A 267 5.48 -33.64 59.24
N VAL A 268 4.48 -34.45 58.78
CA VAL A 268 4.13 -34.53 57.39
C VAL A 268 3.61 -33.21 56.83
N SER A 269 2.80 -32.47 57.63
CA SER A 269 2.35 -31.12 57.22
C SER A 269 3.48 -30.12 57.13
N LYS A 270 4.53 -30.25 57.95
CA LYS A 270 5.74 -29.46 57.86
C LYS A 270 6.55 -29.80 56.59
N LEU A 271 6.74 -31.07 56.32
CA LEU A 271 7.41 -31.56 55.12
C LEU A 271 6.73 -30.99 53.83
N GLN A 272 5.41 -31.07 53.74
CA GLN A 272 4.64 -30.48 52.62
C GLN A 272 4.81 -28.95 52.51
N ARG A 273 4.94 -28.24 53.62
CA ARG A 273 5.20 -26.76 53.62
C ARG A 273 6.65 -26.41 53.31
N MET A 274 7.59 -27.24 53.71
CA MET A 274 9.02 -27.02 53.46
C MET A 274 9.38 -27.28 51.99
N SER A 275 8.81 -28.33 51.39
CA SER A 275 8.99 -28.62 49.98
C SER A 275 8.43 -27.51 49.08
N ALA A 276 7.39 -26.78 49.51
CA ALA A 276 6.83 -25.63 48.81
C ALA A 276 7.65 -24.32 48.94
N GLN A 277 8.67 -24.26 49.83
CA GLN A 277 9.39 -23.04 50.17
C GLN A 277 10.91 -23.11 50.01
N SER A 278 11.49 -24.20 49.54
CA SER A 278 12.93 -24.32 49.36
C SER A 278 13.29 -24.27 47.86
N PRO A 279 13.73 -23.12 47.34
CA PRO A 279 14.63 -23.09 46.21
C PRO A 279 16.06 -23.15 46.74
N ASP A 280 16.78 -24.21 46.45
CA ASP A 280 18.25 -24.12 46.40
C ASP A 280 18.68 -23.38 45.12
#